data_abf5577af75672113b713357d545c063
#
_entry.id   abf5577af75672113b713357d545c063
#
_cell.length_a   1.000
_cell.length_b   1.000
_cell.length_c   1.000
_cell.angle_alpha   90.00
_cell.angle_beta   90.00
_cell.angle_gamma   90.00
#
_symmetry.space_group_name_H-M   'P 1'
#
loop_
_entity.id
_entity.type
_entity.pdbx_description
1 polymer ?
#
loop_
_entity_poly.entity_id
_entity_poly.type
_entity_poly.pdbx_seq_one_letter_code
_entity_poly.pdbx_strand_id
1 'polypeptide(L)'
;MAERIVERLIRERDTRYGDGIYTTTQIQFAWNSNHMEGSTLTAKQTAQLFATGTYTTDGSEQVNPDDALETRNHFAAFRWILDHADEPVDRDMVCHLHAILKQGTRQVSDSLFNVGGYKTRPNFIGNPVTPTRTALPQDVPEFMDRLFDMCTKLEDEPYQIARVHWTFEKIHPFSD
;
A
#
# COMPACT_ATOMS: atom_id res chain seq x y z
N MET A 1 -0.79 -3.50 -31.60
CA MET A 1 -1.22 -2.67 -30.43
C MET A 1 -0.05 -2.58 -29.46
N ALA A 2 0.12 -1.46 -28.78
CA ALA A 2 1.13 -1.39 -27.71
C ALA A 2 0.72 -2.30 -26.55
N GLU A 3 1.70 -3.00 -25.94
CA GLU A 3 1.48 -3.82 -24.74
C GLU A 3 0.99 -2.92 -23.59
N ARG A 4 -0.09 -3.33 -22.90
CA ARG A 4 -0.54 -2.62 -21.68
C ARG A 4 0.53 -2.72 -20.60
N ILE A 5 0.67 -1.69 -19.77
CA ILE A 5 1.67 -1.66 -18.69
C ILE A 5 1.50 -2.84 -17.73
N VAL A 6 0.26 -3.20 -17.42
CA VAL A 6 -0.08 -4.34 -16.55
C VAL A 6 0.39 -5.67 -17.14
N GLU A 7 0.17 -5.88 -18.44
CA GLU A 7 0.62 -7.09 -19.15
C GLU A 7 2.15 -7.21 -19.14
N ARG A 8 2.84 -6.09 -19.31
CA ARG A 8 4.29 -6.02 -19.20
C ARG A 8 4.79 -6.34 -17.80
N LEU A 9 4.17 -5.77 -16.77
CA LEU A 9 4.53 -6.05 -15.37
C LEU A 9 4.35 -7.53 -15.02
N ILE A 10 3.23 -8.13 -15.44
CA ILE A 10 2.95 -9.57 -15.25
C ILE A 10 4.00 -10.42 -15.97
N ARG A 11 4.26 -10.13 -17.23
CA ARG A 11 5.24 -10.86 -18.04
C ARG A 11 6.65 -10.78 -17.45
N GLU A 12 7.11 -9.59 -17.00
CA GLU A 12 8.42 -9.41 -16.38
C GLU A 12 8.52 -10.16 -15.04
N ARG A 13 7.44 -10.16 -14.24
CA ARG A 13 7.34 -10.96 -13.02
C ARG A 13 7.49 -12.45 -13.31
N ASP A 14 6.71 -12.97 -14.24
CA ASP A 14 6.62 -14.40 -14.52
C ASP A 14 7.89 -14.94 -15.17
N THR A 15 8.56 -14.11 -15.99
CA THR A 15 9.86 -14.45 -16.58
C THR A 15 11.04 -14.15 -15.66
N ARG A 16 10.81 -13.58 -14.47
CA ARG A 16 11.86 -13.14 -13.52
C ARG A 16 12.89 -12.20 -14.16
N TYR A 17 12.39 -11.27 -14.97
CA TYR A 17 13.26 -10.30 -15.64
C TYR A 17 13.76 -9.25 -14.66
N GLY A 18 15.05 -9.34 -14.26
CA GLY A 18 15.63 -8.58 -13.15
C GLY A 18 15.74 -7.07 -13.37
N ASP A 19 15.97 -6.63 -14.61
CA ASP A 19 16.22 -5.21 -14.94
C ASP A 19 14.99 -4.50 -15.53
N GLY A 20 13.80 -5.04 -15.28
CA GLY A 20 12.56 -4.53 -15.82
C GLY A 20 11.86 -3.49 -14.95
N ILE A 21 10.75 -2.96 -15.50
CA ILE A 21 9.89 -2.03 -14.76
C ILE A 21 9.22 -2.70 -13.57
N TYR A 22 8.97 -4.02 -13.62
CA TYR A 22 8.41 -4.75 -12.47
C TYR A 22 9.32 -4.64 -11.25
N THR A 23 10.60 -5.00 -11.38
CA THR A 23 11.58 -4.92 -10.28
C THR A 23 11.76 -3.50 -9.77
N THR A 24 11.90 -2.54 -10.69
CA THR A 24 12.07 -1.13 -10.34
C THR A 24 10.85 -0.59 -9.60
N THR A 25 9.65 -0.88 -10.08
CA THR A 25 8.40 -0.43 -9.45
C THR A 25 8.23 -1.05 -8.05
N GLN A 26 8.46 -2.35 -7.91
CA GLN A 26 8.39 -3.02 -6.61
C GLN A 26 9.26 -2.35 -5.56
N ILE A 27 10.53 -2.10 -5.90
CA ILE A 27 11.50 -1.54 -4.95
C ILE A 27 11.18 -0.08 -4.63
N GLN A 28 10.97 0.74 -5.66
CA GLN A 28 10.75 2.18 -5.48
C GLN A 28 9.41 2.45 -4.80
N PHE A 29 8.36 1.76 -5.20
CA PHE A 29 7.04 1.95 -4.64
C PHE A 29 7.00 1.53 -3.16
N ALA A 30 7.53 0.33 -2.83
CA ALA A 30 7.58 -0.12 -1.44
C ALA A 30 8.44 0.81 -0.57
N TRP A 31 9.61 1.25 -1.06
CA TRP A 31 10.44 2.17 -0.30
C TRP A 31 9.78 3.53 -0.08
N ASN A 32 9.25 4.16 -1.14
CA ASN A 32 8.64 5.48 -1.03
C ASN A 32 7.40 5.46 -0.14
N SER A 33 6.51 4.47 -0.32
CA SER A 33 5.30 4.35 0.47
C SER A 33 5.62 4.17 1.95
N ASN A 34 6.45 3.19 2.28
CA ASN A 34 6.81 2.92 3.67
C ASN A 34 7.63 4.07 4.30
N HIS A 35 8.46 4.75 3.52
CA HIS A 35 9.23 5.89 4.01
C HIS A 35 8.34 7.08 4.38
N MET A 36 7.27 7.33 3.63
CA MET A 36 6.27 8.33 3.99
C MET A 36 5.55 8.01 5.31
N GLU A 37 5.38 6.72 5.61
CA GLU A 37 4.80 6.23 6.87
C GLU A 37 5.83 6.12 8.02
N GLY A 38 7.06 6.57 7.79
CA GLY A 38 8.10 6.63 8.83
C GLY A 38 8.96 5.39 8.97
N SER A 39 8.94 4.48 7.98
CA SER A 39 9.84 3.31 7.95
C SER A 39 11.30 3.71 8.01
N THR A 40 12.08 2.97 8.78
CA THR A 40 13.51 3.17 8.99
C THR A 40 14.38 2.50 7.92
N LEU A 41 13.79 1.65 7.05
CA LEU A 41 14.55 0.98 5.99
C LEU A 41 15.01 1.96 4.91
N THR A 42 16.28 1.83 4.53
CA THR A 42 16.86 2.57 3.40
C THR A 42 16.41 1.95 2.06
N ALA A 43 16.51 2.71 0.97
CA ALA A 43 16.25 2.20 -0.38
C ALA A 43 17.13 0.98 -0.73
N LYS A 44 18.39 0.97 -0.26
CA LYS A 44 19.32 -0.14 -0.46
C LYS A 44 18.87 -1.40 0.28
N GLN A 45 18.43 -1.26 1.52
CA GLN A 45 17.91 -2.38 2.32
C GLN A 45 16.60 -2.91 1.74
N THR A 46 15.71 -2.03 1.25
CA THR A 46 14.50 -2.43 0.54
C THR A 46 14.81 -3.24 -0.72
N ALA A 47 15.77 -2.78 -1.53
CA ALA A 47 16.22 -3.51 -2.72
C ALA A 47 16.85 -4.88 -2.36
N GLN A 48 17.65 -4.94 -1.31
CA GLN A 48 18.25 -6.19 -0.82
C GLN A 48 17.16 -7.14 -0.33
N LEU A 49 16.20 -6.64 0.45
CA LEU A 49 15.06 -7.42 0.94
C LEU A 49 14.24 -8.01 -0.21
N PHE A 50 14.00 -7.24 -1.27
CA PHE A 50 13.33 -7.71 -2.48
C PHE A 50 14.12 -8.84 -3.17
N ALA A 51 15.43 -8.65 -3.35
CA ALA A 51 16.27 -9.58 -4.11
C ALA A 51 16.57 -10.88 -3.35
N THR A 52 16.77 -10.82 -2.03
CA THR A 52 17.33 -11.93 -1.24
C THR A 52 16.43 -12.40 -0.08
N GLY A 53 15.40 -11.64 0.25
CA GLY A 53 14.58 -11.87 1.45
C GLY A 53 15.28 -11.49 2.76
N THR A 54 16.48 -10.89 2.68
CA THR A 54 17.28 -10.45 3.83
C THR A 54 17.75 -9.02 3.62
N TYR A 55 18.23 -8.38 4.68
CA TYR A 55 18.92 -7.09 4.61
C TYR A 55 20.07 -7.06 5.64
N THR A 56 21.03 -6.18 5.40
CA THR A 56 22.16 -5.96 6.30
C THR A 56 22.03 -4.61 6.99
N THR A 57 22.47 -4.56 8.25
CA THR A 57 22.65 -3.31 9.01
C THR A 57 24.15 -3.13 9.27
N ASP A 58 24.60 -1.91 9.46
CA ASP A 58 25.98 -1.60 9.85
C ASP A 58 26.23 -1.73 11.36
N GLY A 59 25.19 -2.14 12.11
CA GLY A 59 25.23 -2.31 13.57
C GLY A 59 24.91 -1.04 14.37
N SER A 60 24.80 0.11 13.73
CA SER A 60 24.38 1.38 14.35
C SER A 60 22.92 1.71 14.09
N GLU A 61 22.33 1.10 13.07
CA GLU A 61 20.96 1.32 12.65
C GLU A 61 19.96 0.56 13.52
N GLN A 62 18.94 1.26 13.98
CA GLN A 62 17.78 0.64 14.59
C GLN A 62 16.71 0.44 13.52
N VAL A 63 16.51 -0.80 13.09
CA VAL A 63 15.42 -1.16 12.19
C VAL A 63 14.28 -1.72 13.00
N ASN A 64 13.09 -1.12 12.87
CA ASN A 64 11.89 -1.68 13.45
C ASN A 64 11.54 -2.99 12.71
N PRO A 65 11.35 -4.12 13.41
CA PRO A 65 10.98 -5.38 12.76
C PRO A 65 9.71 -5.29 11.92
N ASP A 66 8.74 -4.48 12.33
CA ASP A 66 7.51 -4.27 11.58
C ASP A 66 7.77 -3.60 10.22
N ASP A 67 8.76 -2.69 10.12
CA ASP A 67 9.12 -2.04 8.85
C ASP A 67 9.58 -3.07 7.80
N ALA A 68 10.36 -4.07 8.22
CA ALA A 68 10.80 -5.13 7.33
C ALA A 68 9.64 -6.06 6.91
N LEU A 69 8.71 -6.33 7.84
CA LEU A 69 7.51 -7.11 7.56
C LEU A 69 6.60 -6.36 6.58
N GLU A 70 6.31 -5.08 6.83
CA GLU A 70 5.47 -4.25 5.95
C GLU A 70 6.09 -4.12 4.56
N THR A 71 7.42 -3.96 4.47
CA THR A 71 8.10 -3.92 3.17
C THR A 71 7.93 -5.22 2.39
N ARG A 72 8.09 -6.38 3.02
CA ARG A 72 7.82 -7.69 2.39
C ARG A 72 6.37 -7.86 2.00
N ASN A 73 5.47 -7.42 2.87
CA ASN A 73 4.04 -7.46 2.64
C ASN A 73 3.64 -6.55 1.48
N HIS A 74 4.31 -5.41 1.32
CA HIS A 74 4.12 -4.52 0.17
C HIS A 74 4.43 -5.22 -1.15
N PHE A 75 5.52 -5.99 -1.21
CA PHE A 75 5.82 -6.81 -2.39
C PHE A 75 4.74 -7.89 -2.63
N ALA A 76 4.21 -8.47 -1.56
CA ALA A 76 3.12 -9.45 -1.67
C ALA A 76 1.82 -8.80 -2.15
N ALA A 77 1.45 -7.65 -1.60
CA ALA A 77 0.28 -6.88 -2.01
C ALA A 77 0.35 -6.47 -3.49
N PHE A 78 1.51 -5.99 -3.95
CA PHE A 78 1.69 -5.61 -5.36
C PHE A 78 1.54 -6.82 -6.30
N ARG A 79 2.08 -8.00 -5.94
CA ARG A 79 1.87 -9.22 -6.72
C ARG A 79 0.40 -9.60 -6.78
N TRP A 80 -0.28 -9.53 -5.64
CA TRP A 80 -1.70 -9.83 -5.58
C TRP A 80 -2.53 -8.88 -6.45
N ILE A 81 -2.23 -7.56 -6.44
CA ILE A 81 -2.88 -6.58 -7.32
C ILE A 81 -2.71 -6.94 -8.79
N LEU A 82 -1.53 -7.38 -9.21
CA LEU A 82 -1.31 -7.77 -10.62
C LEU A 82 -2.14 -8.98 -11.02
N ASP A 83 -2.36 -9.93 -10.10
CA ASP A 83 -3.18 -11.12 -10.37
C ASP A 83 -4.69 -10.79 -10.40
N HIS A 84 -5.11 -9.64 -9.83
CA HIS A 84 -6.49 -9.19 -9.74
C HIS A 84 -6.72 -7.85 -10.48
N ALA A 85 -5.83 -7.50 -11.42
CA ALA A 85 -5.82 -6.18 -12.06
C ALA A 85 -7.05 -5.90 -12.95
N ASP A 86 -7.76 -6.92 -13.38
CA ASP A 86 -8.98 -6.80 -14.18
C ASP A 86 -10.26 -6.84 -13.32
N GLU A 87 -10.13 -6.99 -11.99
CA GLU A 87 -11.24 -6.97 -11.05
C GLU A 87 -11.61 -5.53 -10.65
N PRO A 88 -12.88 -5.26 -10.32
CA PRO A 88 -13.27 -3.94 -9.85
C PRO A 88 -12.64 -3.63 -8.49
N VAL A 89 -12.26 -2.37 -8.28
CA VAL A 89 -11.83 -1.89 -6.97
C VAL A 89 -13.05 -1.74 -6.08
N ASP A 90 -13.13 -2.55 -5.04
CA ASP A 90 -14.23 -2.58 -4.08
C ASP A 90 -13.72 -2.66 -2.63
N ARG A 91 -14.68 -2.78 -1.70
CA ARG A 91 -14.38 -2.90 -0.27
C ARG A 91 -13.53 -4.12 0.05
N ASP A 92 -13.87 -5.26 -0.53
CA ASP A 92 -13.20 -6.52 -0.20
C ASP A 92 -11.77 -6.49 -0.68
N MET A 93 -11.51 -5.92 -1.86
CA MET A 93 -10.16 -5.70 -2.41
C MET A 93 -9.32 -4.81 -1.48
N VAL A 94 -9.81 -3.63 -1.10
CA VAL A 94 -9.00 -2.70 -0.28
C VAL A 94 -8.79 -3.21 1.15
N CYS A 95 -9.80 -3.89 1.73
CA CYS A 95 -9.66 -4.53 3.04
C CYS A 95 -8.68 -5.71 3.01
N HIS A 96 -8.69 -6.50 1.93
CA HIS A 96 -7.75 -7.59 1.74
C HIS A 96 -6.31 -7.08 1.59
N LEU A 97 -6.11 -6.03 0.80
CA LEU A 97 -4.79 -5.39 0.66
C LEU A 97 -4.27 -4.87 1.99
N HIS A 98 -5.11 -4.21 2.79
CA HIS A 98 -4.73 -3.79 4.14
C HIS A 98 -4.34 -4.99 5.02
N ALA A 99 -5.09 -6.09 4.97
CA ALA A 99 -4.75 -7.31 5.69
C ALA A 99 -3.39 -7.90 5.25
N ILE A 100 -3.10 -7.90 3.95
CA ILE A 100 -1.78 -8.33 3.43
C ILE A 100 -0.68 -7.41 3.98
N LEU A 101 -0.84 -6.08 3.87
CA LEU A 101 0.17 -5.10 4.27
C LEU A 101 0.56 -5.25 5.74
N LYS A 102 -0.41 -5.50 6.61
CA LYS A 102 -0.18 -5.59 8.06
C LYS A 102 0.09 -7.00 8.57
N GLN A 103 0.12 -8.01 7.69
CA GLN A 103 0.30 -9.41 8.10
C GLN A 103 1.59 -9.63 8.91
N GLY A 104 1.45 -10.19 10.11
CA GLY A 104 2.57 -10.52 11.00
C GLY A 104 3.12 -9.34 11.80
N THR A 105 2.65 -8.12 11.58
CA THR A 105 3.02 -6.94 12.39
C THR A 105 2.32 -6.98 13.75
N ARG A 106 2.77 -6.16 14.69
CA ARG A 106 2.13 -6.00 16.01
C ARG A 106 0.67 -5.55 15.90
N GLN A 107 0.32 -4.80 14.86
CA GLN A 107 -1.03 -4.29 14.65
C GLN A 107 -2.07 -5.41 14.48
N VAL A 108 -1.71 -6.57 13.93
CA VAL A 108 -2.62 -7.71 13.79
C VAL A 108 -3.13 -8.22 15.13
N SER A 109 -2.28 -8.17 16.17
CA SER A 109 -2.63 -8.65 17.51
C SER A 109 -3.43 -7.64 18.31
N ASP A 110 -3.50 -6.40 17.86
CA ASP A 110 -4.20 -5.31 18.55
C ASP A 110 -5.52 -5.00 17.86
N SER A 111 -6.62 -5.39 18.51
CA SER A 111 -7.98 -5.16 18.00
C SER A 111 -8.33 -3.69 17.73
N LEU A 112 -7.53 -2.75 18.24
CA LEU A 112 -7.73 -1.31 17.99
C LEU A 112 -7.48 -0.94 16.53
N PHE A 113 -6.59 -1.67 15.86
CA PHE A 113 -6.25 -1.41 14.46
C PHE A 113 -7.26 -1.99 13.47
N ASN A 114 -8.06 -2.99 13.89
CA ASN A 114 -9.05 -3.64 13.02
C ASN A 114 -8.50 -4.04 11.65
N VAL A 115 -7.31 -4.66 11.63
CA VAL A 115 -6.62 -5.03 10.39
C VAL A 115 -7.53 -5.82 9.45
N GLY A 116 -7.60 -5.39 8.19
CA GLY A 116 -8.52 -5.96 7.20
C GLY A 116 -9.96 -5.42 7.26
N GLY A 117 -10.22 -4.41 8.09
CA GLY A 117 -11.50 -3.72 8.18
C GLY A 117 -11.33 -2.22 8.35
N TYR A 118 -12.39 -1.47 8.10
CA TYR A 118 -12.36 -0.03 8.30
C TYR A 118 -12.15 0.35 9.77
N LYS A 119 -11.55 1.50 10.01
CA LYS A 119 -11.31 2.04 11.34
C LYS A 119 -12.59 2.11 12.17
N THR A 120 -12.45 1.83 13.46
CA THR A 120 -13.53 1.90 14.46
C THR A 120 -13.42 3.12 15.36
N ARG A 121 -12.32 3.87 15.24
CA ARG A 121 -12.02 5.08 16.02
C ARG A 121 -11.61 6.22 15.11
N PRO A 122 -11.88 7.48 15.51
CA PRO A 122 -11.34 8.64 14.81
C PRO A 122 -9.80 8.61 14.83
N ASN A 123 -9.20 8.95 13.70
CA ASN A 123 -7.76 9.17 13.58
C ASN A 123 -7.46 10.51 12.93
N PHE A 124 -6.21 10.90 12.97
CA PHE A 124 -5.71 12.16 12.46
C PHE A 124 -4.42 11.89 11.71
N ILE A 125 -4.18 12.62 10.64
CA ILE A 125 -2.95 12.54 9.85
C ILE A 125 -2.17 13.84 9.96
N GLY A 126 -0.86 13.74 9.76
CA GLY A 126 0.05 14.89 9.72
C GLY A 126 0.62 15.26 11.08
N ASN A 127 1.00 16.52 11.23
CA ASN A 127 1.70 17.01 12.41
C ASN A 127 0.79 17.01 13.66
N PRO A 128 1.23 16.47 14.79
CA PRO A 128 0.45 16.46 16.05
C PRO A 128 0.01 17.85 16.54
N VAL A 129 0.72 18.92 16.15
CA VAL A 129 0.36 20.31 16.54
C VAL A 129 -0.78 20.86 15.67
N THR A 130 -0.84 20.45 14.40
CA THR A 130 -1.87 20.85 13.45
C THR A 130 -2.43 19.63 12.71
N PRO A 131 -3.11 18.72 13.42
CA PRO A 131 -3.56 17.47 12.82
C PRO A 131 -4.68 17.73 11.82
N THR A 132 -4.64 17.03 10.70
CA THR A 132 -5.74 16.98 9.75
C THR A 132 -6.72 15.90 10.16
N ARG A 133 -7.98 16.26 10.34
CA ARG A 133 -9.05 15.30 10.62
C ARG A 133 -9.36 14.50 9.35
N THR A 134 -9.54 13.21 9.53
CA THR A 134 -10.02 12.28 8.51
C THR A 134 -11.53 12.04 8.66
N ALA A 135 -12.14 11.23 7.81
CA ALA A 135 -13.54 10.86 7.95
C ALA A 135 -13.81 10.21 9.31
N LEU A 136 -14.99 10.46 9.89
CA LEU A 136 -15.41 9.74 11.10
C LEU A 136 -15.70 8.26 10.79
N PRO A 137 -15.46 7.33 11.71
CA PRO A 137 -15.66 5.90 11.46
C PRO A 137 -17.03 5.53 10.89
N GLN A 138 -18.09 6.16 11.37
CA GLN A 138 -19.45 5.90 10.90
C GLN A 138 -19.70 6.38 9.46
N ASP A 139 -18.91 7.34 8.98
CA ASP A 139 -19.05 7.93 7.65
C ASP A 139 -18.17 7.22 6.60
N VAL A 140 -17.16 6.45 7.06
CA VAL A 140 -16.22 5.75 6.18
C VAL A 140 -16.91 4.84 5.17
N PRO A 141 -17.88 3.98 5.53
CA PRO A 141 -18.52 3.11 4.55
C PRO A 141 -19.16 3.88 3.39
N GLU A 142 -19.94 4.91 3.69
CA GLU A 142 -20.61 5.72 2.66
C GLU A 142 -19.61 6.46 1.77
N PHE A 143 -18.53 7.01 2.35
CA PHE A 143 -17.52 7.71 1.58
C PHE A 143 -16.69 6.76 0.69
N MET A 144 -16.43 5.55 1.17
CA MET A 144 -15.76 4.52 0.38
C MET A 144 -16.64 4.02 -0.76
N ASP A 145 -17.95 3.83 -0.55
CA ASP A 145 -18.88 3.47 -1.63
C ASP A 145 -18.87 4.53 -2.74
N ARG A 146 -18.87 5.81 -2.37
CA ARG A 146 -18.73 6.92 -3.36
C ARG A 146 -17.38 6.90 -4.07
N LEU A 147 -16.30 6.52 -3.38
CA LEU A 147 -14.98 6.37 -3.99
C LEU A 147 -14.98 5.21 -5.00
N PHE A 148 -15.59 4.08 -4.68
CA PHE A 148 -15.70 2.95 -5.60
C PHE A 148 -16.51 3.32 -6.84
N ASP A 149 -17.60 4.08 -6.67
CA ASP A 149 -18.33 4.67 -7.80
C ASP A 149 -17.47 5.59 -8.68
N MET A 150 -16.52 6.32 -8.09
CA MET A 150 -15.55 7.10 -8.87
C MET A 150 -14.59 6.18 -9.63
N CYS A 151 -14.13 5.07 -9.01
CA CYS A 151 -13.24 4.10 -9.66
C CYS A 151 -13.89 3.46 -10.89
N THR A 152 -15.20 3.12 -10.83
CA THR A 152 -15.92 2.52 -11.97
C THR A 152 -16.04 3.44 -13.19
N LYS A 153 -15.92 4.76 -12.98
CA LYS A 153 -16.03 5.80 -14.02
C LYS A 153 -14.68 6.38 -14.41
N LEU A 154 -13.59 5.77 -13.89
CA LEU A 154 -12.25 6.26 -14.10
C LEU A 154 -11.83 6.03 -15.55
N GLU A 155 -11.43 7.08 -16.22
CA GLU A 155 -10.72 7.00 -17.49
C GLU A 155 -9.22 6.92 -17.22
N ASP A 156 -8.43 6.40 -18.17
CA ASP A 156 -6.96 6.35 -18.07
C ASP A 156 -6.36 7.76 -18.23
N GLU A 157 -6.62 8.60 -17.22
CA GLU A 157 -6.29 10.01 -17.18
C GLU A 157 -5.65 10.34 -15.82
N PRO A 158 -4.37 10.80 -15.79
CA PRO A 158 -3.61 10.97 -14.56
C PRO A 158 -4.28 11.85 -13.51
N TYR A 159 -5.01 12.89 -13.92
CA TYR A 159 -5.70 13.78 -12.99
C TYR A 159 -6.86 13.06 -12.26
N GLN A 160 -7.59 12.21 -12.97
CA GLN A 160 -8.69 11.44 -12.37
C GLN A 160 -8.14 10.42 -11.38
N ILE A 161 -7.05 9.73 -11.72
CA ILE A 161 -6.34 8.79 -10.84
C ILE A 161 -5.86 9.51 -9.59
N ALA A 162 -5.20 10.65 -9.73
CA ALA A 162 -4.73 11.45 -8.61
C ALA A 162 -5.89 11.94 -7.71
N ARG A 163 -7.04 12.27 -8.29
CA ARG A 163 -8.24 12.67 -7.55
C ARG A 163 -8.81 11.53 -6.72
N VAL A 164 -8.88 10.31 -7.27
CA VAL A 164 -9.32 9.12 -6.52
C VAL A 164 -8.37 8.85 -5.36
N HIS A 165 -7.06 8.86 -5.61
CA HIS A 165 -6.04 8.68 -4.58
C HIS A 165 -6.17 9.73 -3.47
N TRP A 166 -6.25 11.03 -3.82
CA TRP A 166 -6.44 12.09 -2.86
C TRP A 166 -7.72 11.93 -2.03
N THR A 167 -8.81 11.46 -2.66
CA THR A 167 -10.08 11.21 -1.96
C THR A 167 -9.92 10.07 -0.95
N PHE A 168 -9.23 8.99 -1.32
CA PHE A 168 -8.91 7.88 -0.42
C PHE A 168 -8.11 8.36 0.80
N GLU A 169 -7.05 9.15 0.58
CA GLU A 169 -6.23 9.74 1.65
C GLU A 169 -7.06 10.63 2.59
N LYS A 170 -8.02 11.39 2.06
CA LYS A 170 -8.92 12.22 2.87
C LYS A 170 -9.89 11.40 3.72
N ILE A 171 -10.38 10.29 3.21
CA ILE A 171 -11.23 9.37 3.96
C ILE A 171 -10.39 8.70 5.04
N HIS A 172 -9.19 8.27 4.69
CA HIS A 172 -8.27 7.52 5.56
C HIS A 172 -9.00 6.38 6.27
N PRO A 173 -9.39 5.33 5.53
CA PRO A 173 -10.39 4.37 6.01
C PRO A 173 -9.87 3.41 7.07
N PHE A 174 -8.56 3.27 7.24
CA PHE A 174 -7.91 2.34 8.17
C PHE A 174 -7.38 3.03 9.43
N SER A 175 -6.94 2.26 10.42
CA SER A 175 -6.56 2.77 11.76
C SER A 175 -5.08 3.08 11.93
N ASP A 176 -4.30 2.83 10.89
CA ASP A 176 -2.84 3.07 10.84
C ASP A 176 -2.47 4.44 10.35
#